data_c5dc00bb51e1b460b9fceea5437f7664
#
_entry.id   c5dc00bb51e1b460b9fceea5437f7664
#
_cell.length_a   1.000
_cell.length_b   1.000
_cell.length_c   1.000
_cell.angle_alpha   90.00
_cell.angle_beta   90.00
_cell.angle_gamma   90.00
#
_symmetry.space_group_name_H-M   'P 1'
#
loop_
_entity.id
_entity.type
_entity.pdbx_description
1 polymer ?
#
loop_
_entity_poly.entity_id
_entity_poly.type
_entity_poly.pdbx_seq_one_letter_code
_entity_poly.pdbx_strand_id
1 'polypeptide(L)'
;MLDHLFSHFDSLAERYGLEKIKTIGDCYMVAAGVPTPRPDHAQALALMALDMLEAMHSSDEVGHLGLELRVGINSGPVVAGVIGRKRFLYDLWGDAVNTASRMESHGTTGRIQITRATYELIADEFECEPRGRIMIKGKGEMEVWYLVGRRPTSAIAAAPVPRQAAEAIPAADVLQAPSRP
;
A
#
# COMPACT_ATOMS: atom_id res chain seq x y z
N MET A 1 -3.02 -21.98 -6.52
CA MET A 1 -2.49 -20.82 -7.27
C MET A 1 -2.56 -19.54 -6.44
N LEU A 2 -3.74 -18.96 -6.15
CA LEU A 2 -3.86 -17.75 -5.30
C LEU A 2 -3.30 -17.96 -3.88
N ASP A 3 -3.44 -19.15 -3.30
CA ASP A 3 -2.89 -19.47 -1.98
C ASP A 3 -1.37 -19.29 -1.93
N HIS A 4 -0.64 -19.74 -2.96
CA HIS A 4 0.82 -19.55 -3.02
C HIS A 4 1.18 -18.07 -3.12
N LEU A 5 0.47 -17.32 -3.97
CA LEU A 5 0.68 -15.88 -4.10
C LEU A 5 0.40 -15.15 -2.78
N PHE A 6 -0.72 -15.44 -2.13
CA PHE A 6 -1.07 -14.81 -0.87
C PHE A 6 -0.15 -15.22 0.28
N SER A 7 0.34 -16.47 0.30
CA SER A 7 1.36 -16.90 1.27
C SER A 7 2.67 -16.14 1.07
N HIS A 8 3.06 -15.86 -0.17
CA HIS A 8 4.21 -15.02 -0.46
C HIS A 8 3.99 -13.58 0.03
N PHE A 9 2.82 -13.00 -0.23
CA PHE A 9 2.46 -11.66 0.27
C PHE A 9 2.37 -11.61 1.80
N ASP A 10 1.92 -12.68 2.45
CA ASP A 10 1.94 -12.79 3.92
C ASP A 10 3.37 -12.71 4.45
N SER A 11 4.32 -13.38 3.81
CA SER A 11 5.74 -13.32 4.17
C SER A 11 6.34 -11.91 3.97
N LEU A 12 5.91 -11.20 2.92
CA LEU A 12 6.31 -9.80 2.71
C LEU A 12 5.69 -8.89 3.79
N ALA A 13 4.42 -9.07 4.13
CA ALA A 13 3.77 -8.29 5.18
C ALA A 13 4.48 -8.47 6.53
N GLU A 14 4.84 -9.70 6.89
CA GLU A 14 5.63 -10.00 8.09
C GLU A 14 7.02 -9.34 8.04
N ARG A 15 7.72 -9.42 6.91
CA ARG A 15 9.05 -8.81 6.71
C ARG A 15 9.04 -7.31 6.96
N TYR A 16 8.00 -6.62 6.49
CA TYR A 16 7.88 -5.17 6.64
C TYR A 16 7.11 -4.74 7.90
N GLY A 17 6.66 -5.69 8.73
CA GLY A 17 5.89 -5.41 9.95
C GLY A 17 4.55 -4.74 9.66
N LEU A 18 3.85 -5.25 8.64
CA LEU A 18 2.55 -4.76 8.19
C LEU A 18 1.43 -5.70 8.65
N GLU A 19 0.24 -5.15 8.78
CA GLU A 19 -0.94 -5.91 9.21
C GLU A 19 -1.75 -6.37 7.99
N LYS A 20 -1.82 -7.67 7.77
CA LYS A 20 -2.78 -8.25 6.83
C LYS A 20 -4.18 -8.11 7.39
N ILE A 21 -5.04 -7.41 6.70
CA ILE A 21 -6.42 -7.19 7.14
C ILE A 21 -7.32 -8.34 6.68
N LYS A 22 -7.39 -8.56 5.38
CA LYS A 22 -8.21 -9.62 4.78
C LYS A 22 -7.90 -9.83 3.30
N THR A 23 -8.44 -10.92 2.78
CA THR A 23 -8.59 -11.12 1.34
C THR A 23 -10.06 -11.03 0.94
N ILE A 24 -10.35 -10.43 -0.20
CA ILE A 24 -11.71 -10.29 -0.76
C ILE A 24 -11.66 -10.81 -2.18
N GLY A 25 -11.99 -12.11 -2.36
CA GLY A 25 -11.79 -12.77 -3.64
C GLY A 25 -10.30 -12.81 -4.01
N ASP A 26 -9.95 -12.18 -5.11
CA ASP A 26 -8.59 -12.03 -5.61
C ASP A 26 -7.86 -10.76 -5.09
N CYS A 27 -8.50 -9.99 -4.21
CA CYS A 27 -7.92 -8.78 -3.65
C CYS A 27 -7.26 -9.06 -2.28
N TYR A 28 -5.99 -8.66 -2.15
CA TYR A 28 -5.22 -8.71 -0.90
C TYR A 28 -5.17 -7.33 -0.26
N MET A 29 -5.61 -7.21 1.00
CA MET A 29 -5.65 -5.97 1.74
C MET A 29 -4.68 -6.01 2.92
N VAL A 30 -3.75 -5.07 2.95
CA VAL A 30 -2.74 -4.89 4.00
C VAL A 30 -2.67 -3.43 4.43
N ALA A 31 -2.31 -3.19 5.67
CA ALA A 31 -2.21 -1.86 6.24
C ALA A 31 -0.93 -1.68 7.08
N ALA A 32 -0.49 -0.44 7.20
CA ALA A 32 0.60 -0.01 8.06
C ALA A 32 0.10 1.03 9.07
N GLY A 33 0.72 1.09 10.26
CA GLY A 33 0.32 2.04 11.30
C GLY A 33 -0.89 1.60 12.12
N VAL A 34 -1.32 0.35 11.96
CA VAL A 34 -2.38 -0.29 12.74
C VAL A 34 -1.94 -1.71 13.13
N PRO A 35 -2.32 -2.22 14.28
CA PRO A 35 -2.97 -1.52 15.40
C PRO A 35 -2.03 -0.55 16.11
N THR A 36 -0.72 -0.67 15.85
CA THR A 36 0.32 0.17 16.47
C THR A 36 0.78 1.23 15.48
N PRO A 37 0.66 2.53 15.81
CA PRO A 37 1.16 3.61 14.96
C PRO A 37 2.66 3.50 14.71
N ARG A 38 3.08 3.80 13.47
CA ARG A 38 4.48 3.86 13.05
C ARG A 38 4.71 5.05 12.11
N PRO A 39 5.82 5.79 12.25
CA PRO A 39 6.06 7.00 11.46
C PRO A 39 6.39 6.69 9.99
N ASP A 40 6.93 5.51 9.69
CA ASP A 40 7.35 5.04 8.36
C ASP A 40 6.28 4.16 7.68
N HIS A 41 5.00 4.35 8.04
CA HIS A 41 3.90 3.53 7.52
C HIS A 41 3.82 3.54 5.98
N ALA A 42 3.94 4.71 5.34
CA ALA A 42 3.87 4.87 3.90
C ALA A 42 5.08 4.23 3.19
N GLN A 43 6.27 4.41 3.75
CA GLN A 43 7.51 3.83 3.22
C GLN A 43 7.49 2.32 3.27
N ALA A 44 7.02 1.75 4.38
CA ALA A 44 6.94 0.29 4.55
C ALA A 44 5.98 -0.35 3.53
N LEU A 45 4.81 0.27 3.29
CA LEU A 45 3.88 -0.19 2.25
C LEU A 45 4.45 0.01 0.84
N ALA A 46 5.15 1.11 0.59
CA ALA A 46 5.80 1.35 -0.69
C ALA A 46 6.84 0.27 -1.01
N LEU A 47 7.67 -0.10 -0.03
CA LEU A 47 8.66 -1.18 -0.17
C LEU A 47 7.98 -2.53 -0.43
N MET A 48 6.97 -2.89 0.36
CA MET A 48 6.22 -4.13 0.14
C MET A 48 5.61 -4.17 -1.26
N ALA A 49 5.01 -3.08 -1.71
CA ALA A 49 4.37 -3.01 -3.02
C ALA A 49 5.36 -3.19 -4.18
N LEU A 50 6.57 -2.65 -4.06
CA LEU A 50 7.65 -2.86 -5.03
C LEU A 50 8.10 -4.33 -5.04
N ASP A 51 8.32 -4.94 -3.87
CA ASP A 51 8.68 -6.36 -3.77
C ASP A 51 7.57 -7.27 -4.31
N MET A 52 6.29 -6.91 -4.11
CA MET A 52 5.16 -7.65 -4.69
C MET A 52 5.22 -7.65 -6.23
N LEU A 53 5.49 -6.49 -6.86
CA LEU A 53 5.63 -6.42 -8.32
C LEU A 53 6.87 -7.17 -8.80
N GLU A 54 7.99 -7.06 -8.10
CA GLU A 54 9.21 -7.78 -8.45
C GLU A 54 9.00 -9.29 -8.40
N ALA A 55 8.33 -9.79 -7.36
CA ALA A 55 8.01 -11.20 -7.21
C ALA A 55 7.17 -11.75 -8.38
N MET A 56 6.26 -10.94 -8.93
CA MET A 56 5.45 -11.33 -10.10
C MET A 56 6.27 -11.53 -11.36
N HIS A 57 7.46 -10.91 -11.47
CA HIS A 57 8.30 -10.97 -12.65
C HIS A 57 9.51 -11.91 -12.51
N SER A 58 10.07 -12.03 -11.31
CA SER A 58 11.37 -12.66 -11.08
C SER A 58 11.34 -13.85 -10.13
N SER A 59 10.27 -14.07 -9.39
CA SER A 59 10.19 -15.19 -8.44
C SER A 59 9.85 -16.50 -9.14
N ASP A 60 10.66 -17.53 -8.90
CA ASP A 60 10.36 -18.91 -9.31
C ASP A 60 9.06 -19.43 -8.66
N GLU A 61 8.66 -18.85 -7.53
CA GLU A 61 7.47 -19.27 -6.78
C GLU A 61 6.16 -18.72 -7.36
N VAL A 62 6.15 -17.48 -7.86
CA VAL A 62 4.92 -16.80 -8.31
C VAL A 62 4.99 -16.25 -9.73
N GLY A 63 6.17 -15.92 -10.24
CA GLY A 63 6.32 -15.36 -11.59
C GLY A 63 5.81 -16.26 -12.71
N HIS A 64 5.89 -17.61 -12.53
CA HIS A 64 5.39 -18.58 -13.51
C HIS A 64 3.86 -18.71 -13.55
N LEU A 65 3.14 -18.06 -12.61
CA LEU A 65 1.68 -18.18 -12.53
C LEU A 65 0.96 -17.42 -13.66
N GLY A 66 1.67 -16.55 -14.38
CA GLY A 66 1.10 -15.72 -15.47
C GLY A 66 0.03 -14.73 -14.97
N LEU A 67 0.08 -14.38 -13.69
CA LEU A 67 -0.83 -13.42 -13.08
C LEU A 67 -0.31 -12.01 -13.25
N GLU A 68 -1.22 -11.07 -13.34
CA GLU A 68 -0.91 -9.64 -13.40
C GLU A 68 -1.41 -8.94 -12.13
N LEU A 69 -0.57 -8.09 -11.55
CA LEU A 69 -0.87 -7.38 -10.32
C LEU A 69 -1.18 -5.90 -10.59
N ARG A 70 -2.21 -5.41 -9.93
CA ARG A 70 -2.54 -3.99 -9.82
C ARG A 70 -2.45 -3.58 -8.36
N VAL A 71 -1.80 -2.46 -8.04
CA VAL A 71 -1.62 -2.01 -6.66
C VAL A 71 -2.11 -0.59 -6.51
N GLY A 72 -2.90 -0.34 -5.45
CA GLY A 72 -3.34 0.99 -5.05
C GLY A 72 -2.96 1.28 -3.60
N ILE A 73 -2.34 2.44 -3.34
CA ILE A 73 -1.97 2.87 -2.00
C ILE A 73 -2.58 4.25 -1.72
N ASN A 74 -3.12 4.40 -0.52
CA ASN A 74 -3.56 5.67 0.00
C ASN A 74 -3.23 5.79 1.48
N SER A 75 -2.80 6.98 1.89
CA SER A 75 -2.51 7.36 3.27
C SER A 75 -3.62 8.24 3.83
N GLY A 76 -4.09 7.93 5.02
CA GLY A 76 -5.14 8.72 5.68
C GLY A 76 -5.70 8.05 6.92
N PRO A 77 -6.55 8.73 7.68
CA PRO A 77 -7.11 8.21 8.91
C PRO A 77 -8.07 7.04 8.64
N VAL A 78 -7.97 6.01 9.49
CA VAL A 78 -8.85 4.85 9.47
C VAL A 78 -9.41 4.58 10.86
N VAL A 79 -10.56 3.92 10.89
CA VAL A 79 -11.11 3.33 12.11
C VAL A 79 -10.82 1.84 12.06
N ALA A 80 -10.08 1.35 13.05
CA ALA A 80 -9.81 -0.07 13.23
C ALA A 80 -10.72 -0.65 14.32
N GLY A 81 -11.20 -1.86 14.13
CA GLY A 81 -12.04 -2.49 15.13
C GLY A 81 -12.28 -3.97 14.89
N VAL A 82 -12.84 -4.63 15.89
CA VAL A 82 -13.19 -6.04 15.85
C VAL A 82 -14.69 -6.17 15.73
N ILE A 83 -15.14 -6.86 14.68
CA ILE A 83 -16.55 -7.18 14.49
C ILE A 83 -16.81 -8.66 14.72
N GLY A 84 -17.98 -8.97 15.28
CA GLY A 84 -18.52 -10.32 15.39
C GLY A 84 -18.79 -10.75 16.83
N ARG A 85 -19.78 -11.65 16.97
CA ARG A 85 -20.15 -12.27 18.26
C ARG A 85 -19.58 -13.68 18.43
N LYS A 86 -19.43 -14.42 17.31
CA LYS A 86 -18.92 -15.80 17.30
C LYS A 86 -17.59 -15.98 16.58
N ARG A 87 -17.31 -15.10 15.61
CA ARG A 87 -16.01 -15.00 14.93
C ARG A 87 -15.59 -13.54 14.96
N PHE A 88 -14.50 -13.27 15.64
CA PHE A 88 -13.93 -11.93 15.71
C PHE A 88 -13.14 -11.68 14.43
N LEU A 89 -13.52 -10.62 13.70
CA LEU A 89 -12.84 -10.17 12.50
C LEU A 89 -12.31 -8.76 12.77
N TYR A 90 -10.99 -8.62 12.73
CA TYR A 90 -10.35 -7.31 12.72
C TYR A 90 -10.49 -6.70 11.33
N ASP A 91 -11.01 -5.50 11.25
CA ASP A 91 -11.23 -4.80 9.98
C ASP A 91 -10.97 -3.30 10.10
N LEU A 92 -10.81 -2.65 8.95
CA LEU A 92 -10.59 -1.22 8.82
C LEU A 92 -11.72 -0.55 8.05
N TRP A 93 -12.15 0.61 8.53
CA TRP A 93 -13.16 1.44 7.88
C TRP A 93 -12.67 2.87 7.75
N GLY A 94 -13.25 3.57 6.80
CA GLY A 94 -13.03 4.98 6.57
C GLY A 94 -12.86 5.30 5.10
N ASP A 95 -12.82 6.58 4.84
CA ASP A 95 -12.63 7.12 3.51
C ASP A 95 -11.27 6.74 2.90
N ALA A 96 -10.25 6.62 3.75
CA ALA A 96 -8.91 6.20 3.34
C ALA A 96 -8.91 4.79 2.72
N VAL A 97 -9.66 3.83 3.29
CA VAL A 97 -9.81 2.47 2.76
C VAL A 97 -10.48 2.48 1.39
N ASN A 98 -11.58 3.23 1.26
CA ASN A 98 -12.29 3.36 -0.01
C ASN A 98 -11.41 4.01 -1.08
N THR A 99 -10.61 5.00 -0.70
CA THR A 99 -9.70 5.67 -1.63
C THR A 99 -8.59 4.73 -2.10
N ALA A 100 -8.00 3.91 -1.23
CA ALA A 100 -7.02 2.89 -1.62
C ALA A 100 -7.63 1.89 -2.62
N SER A 101 -8.86 1.42 -2.36
CA SER A 101 -9.60 0.57 -3.29
C SER A 101 -9.83 1.23 -4.66
N ARG A 102 -10.07 2.56 -4.69
CA ARG A 102 -10.18 3.30 -5.94
C ARG A 102 -8.84 3.46 -6.65
N MET A 103 -7.75 3.64 -5.91
CA MET A 103 -6.40 3.66 -6.51
C MET A 103 -6.11 2.34 -7.21
N GLU A 104 -6.44 1.23 -6.58
CA GLU A 104 -6.31 -0.09 -7.20
C GLU A 104 -7.21 -0.21 -8.43
N SER A 105 -8.53 -0.04 -8.30
CA SER A 105 -9.51 -0.32 -9.37
C SER A 105 -9.40 0.61 -10.59
N HIS A 106 -8.85 1.82 -10.43
CA HIS A 106 -8.52 2.75 -11.51
C HIS A 106 -7.02 2.72 -11.89
N GLY A 107 -6.26 1.81 -11.28
CA GLY A 107 -4.85 1.62 -11.52
C GLY A 107 -4.57 0.97 -12.89
N THR A 108 -3.30 0.93 -13.25
CA THR A 108 -2.80 0.23 -14.42
C THR A 108 -2.11 -1.06 -13.97
N THR A 109 -2.37 -2.15 -14.65
CA THR A 109 -1.73 -3.44 -14.42
C THR A 109 -0.21 -3.32 -14.50
N GLY A 110 0.49 -4.00 -13.59
CA GLY A 110 1.94 -3.94 -13.46
C GLY A 110 2.45 -2.63 -12.86
N ARG A 111 1.56 -1.79 -12.32
CA ARG A 111 1.97 -0.52 -11.71
C ARG A 111 1.34 -0.31 -10.33
N ILE A 112 2.02 0.49 -9.52
CA ILE A 112 1.58 0.91 -8.18
C ILE A 112 1.05 2.33 -8.29
N GLN A 113 -0.27 2.51 -8.13
CA GLN A 113 -0.88 3.83 -8.14
C GLN A 113 -1.07 4.37 -6.72
N ILE A 114 -0.65 5.61 -6.51
CA ILE A 114 -0.70 6.26 -5.20
C ILE A 114 -1.41 7.61 -5.26
N THR A 115 -2.02 7.99 -4.15
CA THR A 115 -2.62 9.32 -3.98
C THR A 115 -1.56 10.38 -3.69
N ARG A 116 -1.95 11.68 -3.76
CA ARG A 116 -1.14 12.80 -3.31
C ARG A 116 -0.71 12.63 -1.85
N ALA A 117 -1.61 12.23 -0.96
CA ALA A 117 -1.30 12.03 0.45
C ALA A 117 -0.17 11.02 0.69
N THR A 118 -0.16 9.92 -0.06
CA THR A 118 0.95 8.96 -0.02
C THR A 118 2.21 9.52 -0.67
N TYR A 119 2.08 10.17 -1.84
CA TYR A 119 3.21 10.79 -2.54
C TYR A 119 4.00 11.75 -1.64
N GLU A 120 3.31 12.64 -0.94
CA GLU A 120 3.93 13.64 -0.05
C GLU A 120 4.73 13.00 1.11
N LEU A 121 4.37 11.79 1.53
CA LEU A 121 5.07 11.05 2.59
C LEU A 121 6.32 10.31 2.10
N ILE A 122 6.38 9.92 0.80
CA ILE A 122 7.44 9.06 0.29
C ILE A 122 8.34 9.71 -0.77
N ALA A 123 8.00 10.91 -1.26
CA ALA A 123 8.67 11.55 -2.39
C ALA A 123 10.18 11.77 -2.21
N ASP A 124 10.65 11.91 -0.98
CA ASP A 124 12.07 12.11 -0.67
C ASP A 124 12.89 10.83 -0.86
N GLU A 125 12.28 9.67 -0.62
CA GLU A 125 12.95 8.36 -0.65
C GLU A 125 12.65 7.54 -1.90
N PHE A 126 11.54 7.86 -2.59
CA PHE A 126 11.05 7.07 -3.72
C PHE A 126 10.92 7.91 -4.98
N GLU A 127 11.17 7.27 -6.11
CA GLU A 127 10.90 7.81 -7.43
C GLU A 127 9.43 7.61 -7.76
N CYS A 128 8.74 8.72 -8.06
CA CYS A 128 7.33 8.73 -8.40
C CYS A 128 7.11 9.51 -9.70
N GLU A 129 6.35 8.93 -10.62
CA GLU A 129 5.94 9.56 -11.87
C GLU A 129 4.52 10.12 -11.75
N PRO A 130 4.26 11.39 -12.10
CA PRO A 130 2.91 11.91 -12.13
C PRO A 130 2.10 11.22 -13.23
N ARG A 131 0.96 10.63 -12.85
CA ARG A 131 -0.02 10.15 -13.84
C ARG A 131 -0.94 11.28 -14.31
N GLY A 132 -1.09 12.31 -13.48
CA GLY A 132 -1.98 13.43 -13.70
C GLY A 132 -3.33 13.27 -13.00
N ARG A 133 -4.32 14.00 -13.49
CA ARG A 133 -5.67 13.99 -12.91
C ARG A 133 -6.53 12.94 -13.58
N ILE A 134 -7.18 12.12 -12.76
CA ILE A 134 -8.11 11.09 -13.22
C ILE A 134 -9.45 11.21 -12.49
N MET A 135 -10.54 10.89 -13.18
CA MET A 135 -11.87 10.88 -12.57
C MET A 135 -12.04 9.60 -11.74
N ILE A 136 -12.26 9.76 -10.44
CA ILE A 136 -12.48 8.67 -9.49
C ILE A 136 -13.95 8.63 -9.09
N LYS A 137 -14.58 7.48 -9.27
CA LYS A 137 -15.99 7.30 -8.92
C LYS A 137 -16.25 7.62 -7.44
N GLY A 138 -17.12 8.59 -7.19
CA GLY A 138 -17.49 9.04 -5.85
C GLY A 138 -16.51 9.98 -5.16
N LYS A 139 -15.43 10.39 -5.86
CA LYS A 139 -14.40 11.31 -5.36
C LYS A 139 -14.19 12.53 -6.25
N GLY A 140 -14.64 12.46 -7.50
CA GLY A 140 -14.34 13.49 -8.48
C GLY A 140 -12.95 13.34 -9.09
N GLU A 141 -12.40 14.47 -9.52
CA GLU A 141 -11.07 14.52 -10.12
C GLU A 141 -9.98 14.47 -9.04
N MET A 142 -9.05 13.52 -9.15
CA MET A 142 -7.94 13.34 -8.22
C MET A 142 -6.62 13.30 -8.98
N GLU A 143 -5.63 13.98 -8.44
CA GLU A 143 -4.25 13.89 -8.93
C GLU A 143 -3.56 12.70 -8.30
N VAL A 144 -2.94 11.88 -9.13
CA VAL A 144 -2.36 10.59 -8.74
C VAL A 144 -0.99 10.39 -9.37
N TRP A 145 -0.18 9.53 -8.77
CA TRP A 145 1.17 9.18 -9.20
C TRP A 145 1.31 7.67 -9.34
N TYR A 146 2.35 7.27 -10.04
CA TYR A 146 2.88 5.92 -10.00
C TYR A 146 4.15 5.89 -9.16
N LEU A 147 4.21 4.98 -8.20
CA LEU A 147 5.44 4.63 -7.51
C LEU A 147 6.28 3.75 -8.45
N VAL A 148 7.50 4.19 -8.76
CA VAL A 148 8.37 3.51 -9.76
C VAL A 148 9.45 2.68 -9.08
N GLY A 149 10.07 3.23 -8.02
CA GLY A 149 11.16 2.55 -7.34
C GLY A 149 11.69 3.35 -6.16
N ARG A 150 12.69 2.77 -5.50
CA ARG A 150 13.42 3.47 -4.45
C ARG A 150 14.51 4.34 -5.07
N ARG A 151 14.63 5.57 -4.61
CA ARG A 151 15.76 6.42 -5.02
C ARG A 151 17.07 5.82 -4.53
N PRO A 152 18.15 5.81 -5.32
CA PRO A 152 19.45 5.41 -4.81
C PRO A 152 19.83 6.36 -3.67
N THR A 153 20.20 5.80 -2.53
CA THR A 153 20.65 6.56 -1.38
C THR A 153 21.91 7.30 -1.79
N SER A 154 21.80 8.58 -2.11
CA SER A 154 22.98 9.45 -2.25
C SER A 154 23.58 9.55 -0.85
N ALA A 155 24.83 9.12 -0.70
CA ALA A 155 25.59 9.26 0.52
C ALA A 155 25.93 10.74 0.74
N ILE A 156 24.96 11.52 1.22
CA ILE A 156 25.15 12.89 1.67
C ILE A 156 24.51 13.04 3.05
N ALA A 157 25.43 13.14 4.03
CA ALA A 157 25.29 13.77 5.35
C ALA A 157 23.92 13.74 6.04
N ALA A 158 23.87 12.95 7.10
CA ALA A 158 22.89 13.08 8.18
C ALA A 158 22.98 14.51 8.79
N ALA A 159 22.01 15.35 8.47
CA ALA A 159 21.70 16.51 9.28
C ALA A 159 20.60 16.09 10.27
N PRO A 160 20.74 16.34 11.59
CA PRO A 160 19.71 15.98 12.54
C PRO A 160 18.49 16.87 12.36
N VAL A 161 17.34 16.27 12.05
CA VAL A 161 16.05 16.94 12.02
C VAL A 161 15.64 17.28 13.45
N PRO A 162 15.28 18.53 13.78
CA PRO A 162 14.77 18.89 15.09
C PRO A 162 13.41 18.23 15.32
N ARG A 163 13.30 17.48 16.42
CA ARG A 163 12.04 16.92 16.89
C ARG A 163 11.08 18.04 17.27
N GLN A 164 10.11 18.32 16.43
CA GLN A 164 8.87 18.97 16.86
C GLN A 164 7.83 17.88 17.09
N ALA A 165 7.35 17.83 18.33
CA ALA A 165 6.25 16.97 18.71
C ALA A 165 4.98 17.49 18.03
N ALA A 166 4.51 16.77 17.02
CA ALA A 166 3.16 16.92 16.50
C ALA A 166 2.31 15.82 17.10
N GLU A 167 1.19 16.19 17.67
CA GLU A 167 0.18 15.24 18.17
C GLU A 167 -0.23 14.32 17.03
N ALA A 168 0.03 13.02 17.20
CA ALA A 168 -0.18 12.01 16.18
C ALA A 168 -1.66 11.69 16.05
N ILE A 169 -2.28 12.17 14.98
CA ILE A 169 -3.49 11.54 14.44
C ILE A 169 -2.99 10.25 13.78
N PRO A 170 -3.48 9.07 14.21
CA PRO A 170 -3.01 7.82 13.62
C PRO A 170 -3.42 7.76 12.15
N ALA A 171 -2.45 7.91 11.26
CA ALA A 171 -2.62 7.64 9.84
C ALA A 171 -2.26 6.18 9.56
N ALA A 172 -3.09 5.51 8.78
CA ALA A 172 -2.82 4.18 8.29
C ALA A 172 -2.89 4.15 6.77
N ASP A 173 -1.99 3.42 6.16
CA ASP A 173 -1.99 3.17 4.73
C ASP A 173 -2.66 1.84 4.42
N VAL A 174 -3.42 1.82 3.34
CA VAL A 174 -4.11 0.63 2.86
C VAL A 174 -3.64 0.32 1.45
N LEU A 175 -3.19 -0.91 1.25
CA LEU A 175 -2.82 -1.47 -0.04
C LEU A 175 -3.87 -2.51 -0.44
N GLN A 176 -4.36 -2.42 -1.67
CA GLN A 176 -5.21 -3.42 -2.29
C GLN A 176 -4.64 -3.87 -3.62
N ALA A 177 -4.57 -5.17 -3.82
CA ALA A 177 -4.00 -5.78 -5.02
C ALA A 177 -4.85 -6.99 -5.47
N PRO A 178 -5.54 -6.91 -6.61
CA PRO A 178 -6.15 -8.08 -7.24
C PRO A 178 -5.16 -8.78 -8.18
N SER A 179 -5.42 -10.06 -8.40
CA SER A 179 -4.77 -10.86 -9.41
C SER A 179 -5.83 -11.45 -10.34
N ARG A 180 -5.82 -11.08 -11.61
CA ARG A 180 -6.65 -11.71 -12.63
C ARG A 180 -5.81 -12.24 -13.79
N PRO A 181 -6.19 -13.40 -14.36
CA PRO A 181 -5.65 -13.85 -15.64
C PRO A 181 -6.12 -12.96 -16.78
#